data_5cf042ae0fb793a62b8374b67ac2ec62
#
_entry.id   5cf042ae0fb793a62b8374b67ac2ec62
#
_cell.length_a   1.000
_cell.length_b   1.000
_cell.length_c   1.000
_cell.angle_alpha   90.00
_cell.angle_beta   90.00
_cell.angle_gamma   90.00
#
_symmetry.space_group_name_H-M   'P 1'
#
loop_
_entity.id
_entity.type
_entity.pdbx_description
1 polymer ?
#
loop_
_entity_poly.entity_id
_entity_poly.type
_entity_poly.pdbx_seq_one_letter_code
_entity_poly.pdbx_strand_id
1 'polypeptide(L)'
;MKILAILAALFLSIGYGHAQTYEKFVEKSFDFLDKNDLVSAEESLRAAMRLEPGNPNNYALLMNLGTIQRRQGKLEDALLSYTAALSRHPNNEAILENRAGLYTEMGEIEKAMNDYNALLILNPHHQEALYCRAMLHLQHKNYLLAEQDFDKILEVNEKSVKGRLGHAILEKLRGNYDESERIFNYLISEMPREWILYEGRADLYFMMGKNARAMADINRVFVESTPTAALYVLRGKVKLAQYEKASAALD
;
A
#
# COMPACT_ATOMS: atom_id res chain seq x y z
N MET A 1 -11.22 2.48 -2.21
CA MET A 1 -12.46 3.06 -2.78
C MET A 1 -12.35 4.51 -3.31
N LYS A 2 -11.23 5.23 -3.22
CA LYS A 2 -11.12 6.64 -3.68
C LYS A 2 -10.36 6.85 -5.00
N ILE A 3 -9.77 5.83 -5.61
CA ILE A 3 -8.96 5.93 -6.85
C ILE A 3 -9.82 5.85 -8.13
N LEU A 4 -11.04 5.34 -8.03
CA LEU A 4 -11.96 5.18 -9.16
C LEU A 4 -12.73 6.45 -9.57
N ALA A 5 -12.70 7.52 -8.77
CA ALA A 5 -13.54 8.71 -8.99
C ALA A 5 -12.96 9.77 -9.93
N ILE A 6 -11.70 9.66 -10.36
CA ILE A 6 -11.03 10.73 -11.14
C ILE A 6 -11.33 10.66 -12.65
N LEU A 7 -11.81 9.53 -13.15
CA LEU A 7 -12.05 9.36 -14.60
C LEU A 7 -13.45 9.76 -15.09
N ALA A 8 -14.41 9.99 -14.20
CA ALA A 8 -15.76 10.37 -14.62
C ALA A 8 -15.89 11.82 -15.11
N ALA A 9 -14.90 12.68 -14.87
CA ALA A 9 -15.00 14.13 -15.15
C ALA A 9 -14.36 14.57 -16.50
N LEU A 10 -13.69 13.67 -17.25
CA LEU A 10 -12.94 14.03 -18.48
C LEU A 10 -13.68 13.76 -19.80
N PHE A 11 -14.91 13.28 -19.76
CA PHE A 11 -15.62 12.80 -20.97
C PHE A 11 -16.67 13.77 -21.53
N LEU A 12 -16.42 15.06 -21.60
CA LEU A 12 -17.31 15.96 -22.34
C LEU A 12 -16.58 16.57 -23.55
N SER A 13 -16.81 15.94 -24.68
CA SER A 13 -16.90 16.45 -26.07
C SER A 13 -16.03 15.73 -27.10
N ILE A 14 -16.67 15.34 -28.19
CA ILE A 14 -16.27 15.09 -29.58
C ILE A 14 -16.55 13.64 -30.05
N GLY A 15 -17.48 13.48 -31.00
CA GLY A 15 -17.61 12.33 -31.88
C GLY A 15 -18.82 11.40 -31.66
N TYR A 16 -19.99 11.74 -32.19
CA TYR A 16 -21.30 11.16 -31.84
C TYR A 16 -21.60 9.70 -32.25
N GLY A 17 -20.68 8.95 -32.83
CA GLY A 17 -21.00 7.58 -33.25
C GLY A 17 -20.07 6.51 -32.68
N HIS A 18 -18.76 6.72 -32.71
CA HIS A 18 -17.75 5.78 -32.21
C HIS A 18 -17.40 6.03 -30.74
N ALA A 19 -17.51 7.26 -30.26
CA ALA A 19 -17.25 7.63 -28.86
C ALA A 19 -18.20 6.88 -27.89
N GLN A 20 -19.47 6.72 -28.21
CA GLN A 20 -20.42 5.95 -27.40
C GLN A 20 -19.99 4.50 -27.19
N THR A 21 -19.33 3.88 -28.17
CA THR A 21 -18.90 2.49 -28.05
C THR A 21 -17.64 2.33 -27.21
N TYR A 22 -16.66 3.25 -27.34
CA TYR A 22 -15.47 3.31 -26.50
C TYR A 22 -15.88 3.54 -25.05
N GLU A 23 -16.65 4.60 -24.77
CA GLU A 23 -17.15 4.93 -23.46
C GLU A 23 -17.96 3.78 -22.83
N LYS A 24 -18.82 3.12 -23.63
CA LYS A 24 -19.59 1.99 -23.16
C LYS A 24 -18.74 0.79 -22.73
N PHE A 25 -17.61 0.52 -23.40
CA PHE A 25 -16.67 -0.50 -22.95
C PHE A 25 -15.94 -0.07 -21.68
N VAL A 26 -15.58 1.22 -21.56
CA VAL A 26 -14.99 1.75 -20.34
C VAL A 26 -15.97 1.63 -19.16
N GLU A 27 -17.23 2.06 -19.32
CA GLU A 27 -18.28 1.90 -18.30
C GLU A 27 -18.48 0.44 -17.89
N LYS A 28 -18.59 -0.47 -18.85
CA LYS A 28 -18.69 -1.90 -18.57
C LYS A 28 -17.52 -2.43 -17.75
N SER A 29 -16.31 -1.91 -17.98
CA SER A 29 -15.16 -2.34 -17.19
C SER A 29 -15.32 -1.98 -15.70
N PHE A 30 -15.88 -0.82 -15.39
CA PHE A 30 -16.19 -0.42 -14.01
C PHE A 30 -17.30 -1.27 -13.40
N ASP A 31 -18.38 -1.56 -14.16
CA ASP A 31 -19.44 -2.45 -13.71
C ASP A 31 -18.94 -3.86 -13.35
N PHE A 32 -17.97 -4.38 -14.11
CA PHE A 32 -17.31 -5.65 -13.81
C PHE A 32 -16.38 -5.56 -12.60
N LEU A 33 -15.66 -4.45 -12.44
CA LEU A 33 -14.82 -4.21 -11.25
C LEU A 33 -15.65 -4.16 -9.97
N ASP A 34 -16.82 -3.53 -9.99
CA ASP A 34 -17.73 -3.48 -8.84
C ASP A 34 -18.26 -4.88 -8.45
N LYS A 35 -18.38 -5.77 -9.44
CA LYS A 35 -18.73 -7.18 -9.25
C LYS A 35 -17.52 -8.07 -8.95
N ASN A 36 -16.32 -7.50 -8.86
CA ASN A 36 -15.05 -8.21 -8.73
C ASN A 36 -14.77 -9.21 -9.88
N ASP A 37 -15.37 -9.00 -11.05
CA ASP A 37 -15.09 -9.78 -12.27
C ASP A 37 -13.92 -9.13 -13.02
N LEU A 38 -12.71 -9.49 -12.57
CA LEU A 38 -11.47 -8.92 -13.09
C LEU A 38 -11.19 -9.32 -14.55
N VAL A 39 -11.66 -10.50 -14.97
CA VAL A 39 -11.44 -10.99 -16.34
C VAL A 39 -12.27 -10.17 -17.34
N SER A 40 -13.58 -10.05 -17.09
CA SER A 40 -14.47 -9.26 -17.96
C SER A 40 -14.12 -7.77 -17.96
N ALA A 41 -13.62 -7.25 -16.82
CA ALA A 41 -13.11 -5.87 -16.74
C ALA A 41 -11.89 -5.66 -17.63
N GLU A 42 -10.90 -6.57 -17.60
CA GLU A 42 -9.72 -6.55 -18.47
C GLU A 42 -10.12 -6.60 -19.97
N GLU A 43 -11.00 -7.53 -20.33
CA GLU A 43 -11.48 -7.68 -21.72
C GLU A 43 -12.17 -6.41 -22.22
N SER A 44 -12.98 -5.77 -21.39
CA SER A 44 -13.67 -4.53 -21.70
C SER A 44 -12.69 -3.37 -21.95
N LEU A 45 -11.66 -3.17 -21.12
CA LEU A 45 -10.64 -2.15 -21.34
C LEU A 45 -9.86 -2.42 -22.64
N ARG A 46 -9.49 -3.67 -22.90
CA ARG A 46 -8.81 -4.06 -24.14
C ARG A 46 -9.69 -3.82 -25.38
N ALA A 47 -11.01 -4.06 -25.26
CA ALA A 47 -11.96 -3.79 -26.34
C ALA A 47 -12.05 -2.29 -26.63
N ALA A 48 -12.14 -1.43 -25.61
CA ALA A 48 -12.10 0.01 -25.78
C ALA A 48 -10.84 0.47 -26.51
N MET A 49 -9.67 0.04 -26.07
CA MET A 49 -8.38 0.41 -26.68
C MET A 49 -8.21 -0.12 -28.12
N ARG A 50 -8.78 -1.29 -28.44
CA ARG A 50 -8.79 -1.79 -29.84
C ARG A 50 -9.69 -0.97 -30.74
N LEU A 51 -10.79 -0.46 -30.23
CA LEU A 51 -11.73 0.36 -30.98
C LEU A 51 -11.11 1.72 -31.33
N GLU A 52 -10.43 2.34 -30.38
CA GLU A 52 -9.78 3.63 -30.52
C GLU A 52 -8.28 3.57 -30.09
N PRO A 53 -7.39 2.98 -30.89
CA PRO A 53 -5.98 2.83 -30.50
C PRO A 53 -5.25 4.16 -30.29
N GLY A 54 -5.68 5.20 -31.00
CA GLY A 54 -5.13 6.55 -30.91
C GLY A 54 -5.76 7.45 -29.87
N ASN A 55 -6.72 6.95 -29.06
CA ASN A 55 -7.37 7.77 -28.07
C ASN A 55 -6.35 8.26 -27.01
N PRO A 56 -6.26 9.60 -26.79
CA PRO A 56 -5.31 10.17 -25.84
C PRO A 56 -5.51 9.67 -24.41
N ASN A 57 -6.72 9.24 -24.06
CA ASN A 57 -7.03 8.74 -22.71
C ASN A 57 -6.63 7.26 -22.48
N ASN A 58 -6.11 6.58 -23.51
CA ASN A 58 -5.69 5.18 -23.37
C ASN A 58 -4.58 4.96 -22.33
N TYR A 59 -3.81 6.01 -21.95
CA TYR A 59 -2.87 5.89 -20.84
C TYR A 59 -3.57 5.54 -19.51
N ALA A 60 -4.74 6.14 -19.27
CA ALA A 60 -5.53 5.87 -18.08
C ALA A 60 -6.14 4.46 -18.10
N LEU A 61 -6.57 3.98 -19.30
CA LEU A 61 -7.02 2.60 -19.45
C LEU A 61 -5.87 1.60 -19.24
N LEU A 62 -4.66 1.92 -19.72
CA LEU A 62 -3.47 1.10 -19.46
C LEU A 62 -3.11 1.07 -17.96
N MET A 63 -3.24 2.18 -17.25
CA MET A 63 -3.05 2.22 -15.79
C MET A 63 -4.06 1.30 -15.08
N ASN A 64 -5.35 1.41 -15.45
CA ASN A 64 -6.40 0.57 -14.86
C ASN A 64 -6.20 -0.91 -15.22
N LEU A 65 -5.79 -1.19 -16.46
CA LEU A 65 -5.43 -2.54 -16.91
C LEU A 65 -4.31 -3.13 -16.06
N GLY A 66 -3.24 -2.37 -15.83
CA GLY A 66 -2.15 -2.79 -14.93
C GLY A 66 -2.66 -3.09 -13.51
N THR A 67 -3.57 -2.27 -12.98
CA THR A 67 -4.15 -2.50 -11.65
C THR A 67 -5.01 -3.78 -11.60
N ILE A 68 -5.79 -4.05 -12.65
CA ILE A 68 -6.57 -5.29 -12.78
C ILE A 68 -5.65 -6.50 -12.85
N GLN A 69 -4.63 -6.45 -13.68
CA GLN A 69 -3.65 -7.52 -13.87
C GLN A 69 -2.88 -7.82 -12.57
N ARG A 70 -2.47 -6.77 -11.84
CA ARG A 70 -1.86 -6.92 -10.52
C ARG A 70 -2.79 -7.65 -9.55
N ARG A 71 -4.09 -7.28 -9.50
CA ARG A 71 -5.10 -7.99 -8.67
C ARG A 71 -5.34 -9.43 -9.08
N GLN A 72 -5.09 -9.77 -10.36
CA GLN A 72 -5.13 -11.16 -10.87
C GLN A 72 -3.83 -11.93 -10.58
N GLY A 73 -2.80 -11.30 -10.01
CA GLY A 73 -1.46 -11.90 -9.82
C GLY A 73 -0.61 -11.95 -11.09
N LYS A 74 -1.02 -11.29 -12.18
CA LYS A 74 -0.28 -11.20 -13.45
C LYS A 74 0.69 -10.02 -13.39
N LEU A 75 1.75 -10.16 -12.58
CA LEU A 75 2.62 -9.02 -12.24
C LEU A 75 3.41 -8.50 -13.44
N GLU A 76 3.90 -9.38 -14.32
CA GLU A 76 4.63 -9.01 -15.54
C GLU A 76 3.73 -8.26 -16.53
N ASP A 77 2.49 -8.72 -16.73
CA ASP A 77 1.53 -8.02 -17.59
C ASP A 77 1.19 -6.64 -17.02
N ALA A 78 1.00 -6.53 -15.70
CA ALA A 78 0.77 -5.28 -15.01
C ALA A 78 1.95 -4.30 -15.22
N LEU A 79 3.19 -4.80 -15.15
CA LEU A 79 4.38 -4.00 -15.39
C LEU A 79 4.42 -3.46 -16.83
N LEU A 80 4.09 -4.29 -17.82
CA LEU A 80 3.99 -3.87 -19.22
C LEU A 80 2.93 -2.77 -19.39
N SER A 81 1.77 -2.93 -18.78
CA SER A 81 0.66 -1.97 -18.86
C SER A 81 1.03 -0.63 -18.22
N TYR A 82 1.61 -0.60 -17.02
CA TYR A 82 2.06 0.64 -16.38
C TYR A 82 3.21 1.30 -17.15
N THR A 83 4.14 0.52 -17.69
CA THR A 83 5.25 1.06 -18.48
C THR A 83 4.76 1.67 -19.78
N ALA A 84 3.80 1.04 -20.45
CA ALA A 84 3.15 1.60 -21.64
C ALA A 84 2.36 2.87 -21.32
N ALA A 85 1.72 2.96 -20.15
CA ALA A 85 1.05 4.17 -19.69
C ALA A 85 2.05 5.31 -19.44
N LEU A 86 3.17 5.04 -18.76
CA LEU A 86 4.22 6.01 -18.48
C LEU A 86 4.96 6.47 -19.76
N SER A 87 5.08 5.62 -20.79
CA SER A 87 5.67 6.06 -22.06
C SER A 87 4.87 7.17 -22.73
N ARG A 88 3.57 7.27 -22.46
CA ARG A 88 2.68 8.32 -22.96
C ARG A 88 2.59 9.52 -22.00
N HIS A 89 2.66 9.28 -20.70
CA HIS A 89 2.58 10.30 -19.65
C HIS A 89 3.67 10.06 -18.58
N PRO A 90 4.94 10.43 -18.86
CA PRO A 90 6.08 10.11 -17.99
C PRO A 90 6.00 10.69 -16.57
N ASN A 91 5.30 11.82 -16.40
CA ASN A 91 5.18 12.53 -15.15
C ASN A 91 3.81 12.31 -14.47
N ASN A 92 3.14 11.20 -14.77
CA ASN A 92 1.87 10.90 -14.11
C ASN A 92 2.14 10.26 -12.75
N GLU A 93 1.80 10.99 -11.69
CA GLU A 93 2.04 10.59 -10.29
C GLU A 93 1.38 9.25 -9.95
N ALA A 94 0.11 9.06 -10.36
CA ALA A 94 -0.63 7.84 -10.05
C ALA A 94 -0.04 6.59 -10.72
N ILE A 95 0.50 6.74 -11.95
CA ILE A 95 1.11 5.60 -12.65
C ILE A 95 2.48 5.28 -12.02
N LEU A 96 3.27 6.31 -11.67
CA LEU A 96 4.54 6.12 -10.96
C LEU A 96 4.32 5.41 -9.62
N GLU A 97 3.33 5.85 -8.84
CA GLU A 97 2.96 5.21 -7.56
C GLU A 97 2.59 3.75 -7.73
N ASN A 98 1.69 3.45 -8.69
CA ASN A 98 1.24 2.09 -8.95
C ASN A 98 2.39 1.18 -9.41
N ARG A 99 3.28 1.67 -10.29
CA ARG A 99 4.42 0.88 -10.77
C ARG A 99 5.47 0.69 -9.68
N ALA A 100 5.75 1.71 -8.86
CA ALA A 100 6.62 1.59 -7.70
C ALA A 100 6.10 0.53 -6.71
N GLY A 101 4.80 0.55 -6.42
CA GLY A 101 4.14 -0.46 -5.59
C GLY A 101 4.24 -1.87 -6.20
N LEU A 102 4.11 -2.00 -7.53
CA LEU A 102 4.30 -3.27 -8.22
C LEU A 102 5.75 -3.76 -8.14
N TYR A 103 6.74 -2.88 -8.35
CA TYR A 103 8.15 -3.24 -8.19
C TYR A 103 8.47 -3.68 -6.75
N THR A 104 7.87 -3.04 -5.75
CA THR A 104 8.00 -3.46 -4.35
C THR A 104 7.47 -4.89 -4.15
N GLU A 105 6.30 -5.20 -4.71
CA GLU A 105 5.70 -6.54 -4.64
C GLU A 105 6.53 -7.60 -5.35
N MET A 106 7.17 -7.25 -6.48
CA MET A 106 8.09 -8.11 -7.23
C MET A 106 9.47 -8.25 -6.56
N GLY A 107 9.76 -7.50 -5.50
CA GLY A 107 11.08 -7.47 -4.86
C GLY A 107 12.14 -6.66 -5.61
N GLU A 108 11.75 -5.91 -6.65
CA GLU A 108 12.62 -5.07 -7.47
C GLU A 108 12.84 -3.69 -6.81
N ILE A 109 13.49 -3.71 -5.64
CA ILE A 109 13.55 -2.58 -4.71
C ILE A 109 14.18 -1.33 -5.35
N GLU A 110 15.27 -1.48 -6.10
CA GLU A 110 15.94 -0.34 -6.76
C GLU A 110 15.02 0.35 -7.76
N LYS A 111 14.23 -0.43 -8.52
CA LYS A 111 13.28 0.13 -9.48
C LYS A 111 12.11 0.82 -8.77
N ALA A 112 11.62 0.25 -7.66
CA ALA A 112 10.61 0.88 -6.82
C ALA A 112 11.12 2.24 -6.28
N MET A 113 12.34 2.28 -5.75
CA MET A 113 12.97 3.50 -5.25
C MET A 113 13.10 4.58 -6.33
N ASN A 114 13.47 4.19 -7.56
CA ASN A 114 13.57 5.12 -8.69
C ASN A 114 12.22 5.77 -9.02
N ASP A 115 11.13 4.99 -9.05
CA ASP A 115 9.80 5.51 -9.33
C ASP A 115 9.28 6.39 -8.18
N TYR A 116 9.49 5.99 -6.90
CA TYR A 116 9.16 6.87 -5.76
C TYR A 116 9.97 8.17 -5.77
N ASN A 117 11.25 8.12 -6.11
CA ASN A 117 12.08 9.31 -6.24
C ASN A 117 11.55 10.23 -7.35
N ALA A 118 11.21 9.67 -8.53
CA ALA A 118 10.64 10.44 -9.62
C ALA A 118 9.31 11.10 -9.21
N LEU A 119 8.44 10.36 -8.52
CA LEU A 119 7.18 10.89 -7.99
C LEU A 119 7.44 12.03 -6.97
N LEU A 120 8.41 11.88 -6.08
CA LEU A 120 8.71 12.88 -5.06
C LEU A 120 9.48 14.10 -5.59
N ILE A 121 10.06 14.02 -6.78
CA ILE A 121 10.54 15.19 -7.52
C ILE A 121 9.34 16.01 -8.04
N LEU A 122 8.28 15.35 -8.52
CA LEU A 122 7.06 16.02 -9.00
C LEU A 122 6.23 16.57 -7.85
N ASN A 123 6.09 15.79 -6.79
CA ASN A 123 5.29 16.12 -5.62
C ASN A 123 6.04 15.76 -4.33
N PRO A 124 6.85 16.67 -3.77
CA PRO A 124 7.71 16.42 -2.61
C PRO A 124 6.95 16.05 -1.33
N HIS A 125 5.64 16.32 -1.28
CA HIS A 125 4.78 16.04 -0.13
C HIS A 125 3.77 14.92 -0.38
N HIS A 126 4.00 14.07 -1.38
CA HIS A 126 3.14 12.94 -1.67
C HIS A 126 3.24 11.89 -0.56
N GLN A 127 2.27 11.89 0.35
CA GLN A 127 2.33 11.13 1.61
C GLN A 127 2.51 9.62 1.42
N GLU A 128 1.82 9.03 0.42
CA GLU A 128 1.94 7.60 0.15
C GLU A 128 3.34 7.23 -0.34
N ALA A 129 3.89 8.01 -1.27
CA ALA A 129 5.23 7.77 -1.79
C ALA A 129 6.32 7.93 -0.71
N LEU A 130 6.21 8.97 0.14
CA LEU A 130 7.09 9.15 1.29
C LEU A 130 7.00 7.95 2.24
N TYR A 131 5.80 7.52 2.59
CA TYR A 131 5.61 6.38 3.49
C TYR A 131 6.17 5.08 2.91
N CYS A 132 5.84 4.75 1.65
CA CYS A 132 6.33 3.55 0.99
C CYS A 132 7.86 3.55 0.85
N ARG A 133 8.46 4.71 0.45
CA ARG A 133 9.92 4.84 0.35
C ARG A 133 10.60 4.70 1.72
N ALA A 134 10.04 5.31 2.76
CA ALA A 134 10.52 5.16 4.13
C ALA A 134 10.50 3.69 4.59
N MET A 135 9.43 2.95 4.28
CA MET A 135 9.37 1.52 4.60
C MET A 135 10.45 0.71 3.88
N LEU A 136 10.77 1.03 2.62
CA LEU A 136 11.89 0.42 1.91
C LEU A 136 13.23 0.80 2.55
N HIS A 137 13.41 2.05 2.98
CA HIS A 137 14.58 2.46 3.74
C HIS A 137 14.73 1.69 5.06
N LEU A 138 13.63 1.43 5.80
CA LEU A 138 13.65 0.62 7.02
C LEU A 138 14.10 -0.83 6.75
N GLN A 139 13.62 -1.46 5.66
CA GLN A 139 14.04 -2.80 5.27
C GLN A 139 15.55 -2.89 5.03
N HIS A 140 16.14 -1.83 4.50
CA HIS A 140 17.58 -1.72 4.24
C HIS A 140 18.36 -1.10 5.42
N LYS A 141 17.73 -0.92 6.58
CA LYS A 141 18.33 -0.30 7.79
C LYS A 141 18.83 1.13 7.59
N ASN A 142 18.35 1.83 6.57
CA ASN A 142 18.64 3.23 6.29
C ASN A 142 17.75 4.14 7.17
N TYR A 143 17.90 4.02 8.49
CA TYR A 143 17.01 4.63 9.47
C TYR A 143 16.91 6.16 9.35
N LEU A 144 18.03 6.84 9.01
CA LEU A 144 18.02 8.29 8.84
C LEU A 144 17.18 8.74 7.65
N LEU A 145 17.24 8.02 6.52
CA LEU A 145 16.44 8.34 5.34
C LEU A 145 14.96 8.04 5.57
N ALA A 146 14.65 6.97 6.29
CA ALA A 146 13.27 6.66 6.68
C ALA A 146 12.68 7.74 7.59
N GLU A 147 13.46 8.23 8.57
CA GLU A 147 13.06 9.31 9.46
C GLU A 147 12.74 10.59 8.69
N GLN A 148 13.62 11.01 7.78
CA GLN A 148 13.41 12.19 6.94
C GLN A 148 12.11 12.13 6.13
N ASP A 149 11.75 10.96 5.62
CA ASP A 149 10.50 10.80 4.89
C ASP A 149 9.28 10.83 5.81
N PHE A 150 9.36 10.22 7.01
CA PHE A 150 8.27 10.32 8.00
C PHE A 150 8.11 11.75 8.53
N ASP A 151 9.22 12.47 8.76
CA ASP A 151 9.16 13.86 9.16
C ASP A 151 8.45 14.74 8.13
N LYS A 152 8.75 14.55 6.84
CA LYS A 152 8.06 15.27 5.76
C LYS A 152 6.54 14.99 5.74
N ILE A 153 6.12 13.78 6.09
CA ILE A 153 4.69 13.47 6.22
C ILE A 153 4.09 14.29 7.38
N LEU A 154 4.80 14.41 8.50
CA LEU A 154 4.35 15.14 9.67
C LEU A 154 4.43 16.66 9.49
N GLU A 155 5.35 17.19 8.67
CA GLU A 155 5.40 18.61 8.29
C GLU A 155 4.09 19.06 7.61
N VAL A 156 3.50 18.21 6.77
CA VAL A 156 2.22 18.49 6.09
C VAL A 156 1.04 18.30 7.01
N ASN A 157 1.08 17.25 7.82
CA ASN A 157 0.02 16.91 8.76
C ASN A 157 0.63 16.30 10.03
N GLU A 158 0.80 17.15 11.04
CA GLU A 158 1.36 16.73 12.34
C GLU A 158 0.59 15.57 12.99
N LYS A 159 -0.69 15.41 12.68
CA LYS A 159 -1.54 14.32 13.16
C LYS A 159 -1.58 13.11 12.23
N SER A 160 -0.76 13.08 11.19
CA SER A 160 -0.73 11.97 10.24
C SER A 160 -0.45 10.65 10.96
N VAL A 161 -1.40 9.73 10.84
CA VAL A 161 -1.27 8.36 11.37
C VAL A 161 -0.09 7.64 10.75
N LYS A 162 0.08 7.77 9.42
CA LYS A 162 1.19 7.15 8.69
C LYS A 162 2.54 7.66 9.17
N GLY A 163 2.70 8.97 9.33
CA GLY A 163 3.94 9.55 9.83
C GLY A 163 4.26 9.04 11.25
N ARG A 164 3.29 9.13 12.16
CA ARG A 164 3.48 8.66 13.55
C ARG A 164 3.68 7.16 13.65
N LEU A 165 2.94 6.34 12.88
CA LEU A 165 3.13 4.90 12.83
C LEU A 165 4.54 4.56 12.28
N GLY A 166 4.99 5.29 11.26
CA GLY A 166 6.35 5.16 10.73
C GLY A 166 7.40 5.41 11.81
N HIS A 167 7.27 6.48 12.60
CA HIS A 167 8.16 6.74 13.74
C HIS A 167 8.07 5.65 14.81
N ALA A 168 6.88 5.13 15.13
CA ALA A 168 6.75 4.03 16.09
C ALA A 168 7.53 2.78 15.64
N ILE A 169 7.44 2.45 14.34
CA ILE A 169 8.19 1.32 13.76
C ILE A 169 9.69 1.61 13.74
N LEU A 170 10.10 2.82 13.38
CA LEU A 170 11.50 3.24 13.37
C LEU A 170 12.13 3.14 14.76
N GLU A 171 11.47 3.69 15.80
CA GLU A 171 11.94 3.65 17.17
C GLU A 171 12.02 2.20 17.71
N LYS A 172 11.06 1.36 17.34
CA LYS A 172 11.12 -0.08 17.62
C LYS A 172 12.39 -0.72 17.02
N LEU A 173 12.71 -0.42 15.76
CA LEU A 173 13.88 -0.98 15.07
C LEU A 173 15.21 -0.42 15.57
N ARG A 174 15.21 0.78 16.12
CA ARG A 174 16.36 1.39 16.82
C ARG A 174 16.57 0.82 18.22
N GLY A 175 15.59 0.09 18.77
CA GLY A 175 15.61 -0.41 20.14
C GLY A 175 15.07 0.58 21.19
N ASN A 176 14.54 1.72 20.76
CA ASN A 176 13.92 2.74 21.63
C ASN A 176 12.47 2.33 21.95
N TYR A 177 12.34 1.20 22.63
CA TYR A 177 11.04 0.54 22.85
C TYR A 177 10.03 1.37 23.63
N ASP A 178 10.49 2.14 24.62
CA ASP A 178 9.60 2.97 25.45
C ASP A 178 8.95 4.08 24.61
N GLU A 179 9.72 4.72 23.72
CA GLU A 179 9.19 5.74 22.81
C GLU A 179 8.24 5.12 21.79
N SER A 180 8.60 3.97 21.22
CA SER A 180 7.71 3.23 20.32
C SER A 180 6.39 2.86 21.02
N GLU A 181 6.43 2.34 22.27
CA GLU A 181 5.24 2.01 23.07
C GLU A 181 4.38 3.26 23.31
N ARG A 182 5.00 4.40 23.61
CA ARG A 182 4.31 5.68 23.82
C ARG A 182 3.54 6.11 22.56
N ILE A 183 4.16 6.03 21.40
CA ILE A 183 3.53 6.41 20.14
C ILE A 183 2.38 5.46 19.79
N PHE A 184 2.56 4.14 19.89
CA PHE A 184 1.48 3.17 19.68
C PHE A 184 0.31 3.38 20.61
N ASN A 185 0.56 3.62 21.91
CA ASN A 185 -0.49 3.88 22.89
C ASN A 185 -1.29 5.14 22.55
N TYR A 186 -0.61 6.22 22.14
CA TYR A 186 -1.27 7.43 21.68
C TYR A 186 -2.15 7.16 20.45
N LEU A 187 -1.61 6.50 19.42
CA LEU A 187 -2.37 6.20 18.20
C LEU A 187 -3.60 5.32 18.48
N ILE A 188 -3.46 4.32 19.35
CA ILE A 188 -4.55 3.45 19.76
C ILE A 188 -5.63 4.21 20.54
N SER A 189 -5.24 5.20 21.36
CA SER A 189 -6.21 6.03 22.09
C SER A 189 -7.04 6.90 21.16
N GLU A 190 -6.43 7.41 20.06
CA GLU A 190 -7.11 8.21 19.05
C GLU A 190 -7.97 7.34 18.09
N MET A 191 -7.50 6.12 17.80
CA MET A 191 -8.11 5.23 16.82
C MET A 191 -8.21 3.79 17.35
N PRO A 192 -9.11 3.53 18.29
CA PRO A 192 -9.19 2.24 19.00
C PRO A 192 -9.68 1.07 18.13
N ARG A 193 -10.10 1.33 16.88
CA ARG A 193 -10.53 0.31 15.92
C ARG A 193 -9.57 0.14 14.73
N GLU A 194 -8.40 0.76 14.78
CA GLU A 194 -7.36 0.60 13.76
C GLU A 194 -6.44 -0.57 14.14
N TRP A 195 -6.77 -1.77 13.63
CA TRP A 195 -6.19 -3.04 14.07
C TRP A 195 -4.70 -3.16 13.77
N ILE A 196 -4.19 -2.51 12.73
CA ILE A 196 -2.77 -2.49 12.39
C ILE A 196 -1.90 -1.92 13.53
N LEU A 197 -2.45 -1.03 14.35
CA LEU A 197 -1.76 -0.46 15.50
C LEU A 197 -1.54 -1.49 16.61
N TYR A 198 -2.53 -2.36 16.84
CA TYR A 198 -2.41 -3.46 17.79
C TYR A 198 -1.45 -4.54 17.27
N GLU A 199 -1.46 -4.83 15.97
CA GLU A 199 -0.48 -5.74 15.36
C GLU A 199 0.94 -5.20 15.56
N GLY A 200 1.17 -3.92 15.28
CA GLY A 200 2.47 -3.26 15.46
C GLY A 200 2.93 -3.24 16.93
N ARG A 201 2.01 -2.97 17.88
CA ARG A 201 2.32 -2.96 19.32
C ARG A 201 2.53 -4.37 19.86
N ALA A 202 1.80 -5.37 19.36
CA ALA A 202 2.03 -6.77 19.72
C ALA A 202 3.44 -7.23 19.32
N ASP A 203 3.90 -6.85 18.12
CA ASP A 203 5.26 -7.14 17.68
C ASP A 203 6.31 -6.42 18.54
N LEU A 204 6.08 -5.15 18.90
CA LEU A 204 6.90 -4.43 19.87
C LEU A 204 6.96 -5.14 21.21
N TYR A 205 5.83 -5.54 21.79
CA TYR A 205 5.80 -6.26 23.05
C TYR A 205 6.51 -7.60 23.00
N PHE A 206 6.42 -8.30 21.87
CA PHE A 206 7.17 -9.54 21.65
C PHE A 206 8.69 -9.27 21.67
N MET A 207 9.16 -8.24 20.98
CA MET A 207 10.58 -7.84 20.99
C MET A 207 11.07 -7.43 22.39
N MET A 208 10.19 -6.84 23.21
CA MET A 208 10.48 -6.49 24.61
C MET A 208 10.42 -7.71 25.56
N GLY A 209 10.08 -8.92 25.09
CA GLY A 209 9.83 -10.08 25.92
C GLY A 209 8.54 -10.01 26.78
N LYS A 210 7.69 -9.00 26.53
CA LYS A 210 6.40 -8.80 27.22
C LYS A 210 5.30 -9.69 26.61
N ASN A 211 5.53 -11.01 26.55
CA ASN A 211 4.72 -11.96 25.79
C ASN A 211 3.23 -11.96 26.19
N ALA A 212 2.89 -11.71 27.46
CA ALA A 212 1.50 -11.64 27.90
C ALA A 212 0.77 -10.42 27.30
N ARG A 213 1.44 -9.26 27.20
CA ARG A 213 0.89 -8.05 26.56
C ARG A 213 0.77 -8.23 25.05
N ALA A 214 1.78 -8.84 24.41
CA ALA A 214 1.73 -9.19 23.01
C ALA A 214 0.51 -10.07 22.69
N MET A 215 0.28 -11.11 23.51
CA MET A 215 -0.86 -12.01 23.34
C MET A 215 -2.21 -11.30 23.54
N ALA A 216 -2.30 -10.34 24.47
CA ALA A 216 -3.52 -9.56 24.68
C ALA A 216 -3.90 -8.74 23.44
N ASP A 217 -2.95 -8.04 22.83
CA ASP A 217 -3.18 -7.28 21.57
C ASP A 217 -3.52 -8.23 20.41
N ILE A 218 -2.79 -9.34 20.26
CA ILE A 218 -3.07 -10.36 19.25
C ILE A 218 -4.49 -10.88 19.37
N ASN A 219 -4.91 -11.31 20.58
CA ASN A 219 -6.25 -11.86 20.80
C ASN A 219 -7.33 -10.83 20.48
N ARG A 220 -7.10 -9.57 20.78
CA ARG A 220 -8.06 -8.50 20.44
C ARG A 220 -8.29 -8.42 18.94
N VAL A 221 -7.22 -8.43 18.13
CA VAL A 221 -7.35 -8.42 16.66
C VAL A 221 -8.09 -9.67 16.15
N PHE A 222 -7.78 -10.85 16.73
CA PHE A 222 -8.42 -12.11 16.34
C PHE A 222 -9.94 -12.15 16.63
N VAL A 223 -10.39 -11.44 17.65
CA VAL A 223 -11.82 -11.39 18.04
C VAL A 223 -12.57 -10.35 17.23
N GLU A 224 -11.97 -9.20 16.97
CA GLU A 224 -12.67 -8.03 16.46
C GLU A 224 -12.38 -7.73 14.97
N SER A 225 -11.45 -8.45 14.33
CA SER A 225 -11.02 -8.21 12.95
C SER A 225 -10.60 -9.49 12.23
N THR A 226 -10.24 -9.36 10.94
CA THR A 226 -9.62 -10.45 10.17
C THR A 226 -8.10 -10.34 10.32
N PRO A 227 -7.43 -11.30 11.00
CA PRO A 227 -6.00 -11.26 11.25
C PRO A 227 -5.19 -11.40 9.96
N THR A 228 -4.05 -10.70 9.89
CA THR A 228 -3.07 -10.87 8.81
C THR A 228 -2.29 -12.18 8.95
N ALA A 229 -1.70 -12.67 7.83
CA ALA A 229 -0.80 -13.82 7.87
C ALA A 229 0.40 -13.58 8.83
N ALA A 230 0.93 -12.34 8.86
CA ALA A 230 2.00 -11.94 9.78
C ALA A 230 1.59 -12.08 11.25
N LEU A 231 0.35 -11.74 11.58
CA LEU A 231 -0.16 -11.86 12.95
C LEU A 231 -0.32 -13.33 13.38
N TYR A 232 -0.70 -14.25 12.47
CA TYR A 232 -0.69 -15.69 12.77
C TYR A 232 0.72 -16.18 13.10
N VAL A 233 1.73 -15.75 12.34
CA VAL A 233 3.14 -16.09 12.59
C VAL A 233 3.60 -15.51 13.94
N LEU A 234 3.29 -14.23 14.21
CA LEU A 234 3.63 -13.60 15.49
C LEU A 234 2.99 -14.34 16.67
N ARG A 235 1.70 -14.70 16.57
CA ARG A 235 1.02 -15.50 17.61
C ARG A 235 1.73 -16.81 17.88
N GLY A 236 2.17 -17.50 16.82
CA GLY A 236 2.96 -18.73 16.96
C GLY A 236 4.27 -18.52 17.72
N LYS A 237 5.02 -17.46 17.37
CA LYS A 237 6.28 -17.10 18.04
C LYS A 237 6.05 -16.77 19.54
N VAL A 238 5.02 -15.98 19.85
CA VAL A 238 4.69 -15.61 21.23
C VAL A 238 4.32 -16.84 22.06
N LYS A 239 3.50 -17.77 21.52
CA LYS A 239 3.14 -19.01 22.21
C LYS A 239 4.37 -19.88 22.47
N LEU A 240 5.26 -20.03 21.49
CA LEU A 240 6.49 -20.80 21.65
C LEU A 240 7.37 -20.22 22.77
N ALA A 241 7.59 -18.89 22.75
CA ALA A 241 8.38 -18.22 23.80
C ALA A 241 7.75 -18.32 25.20
N GLN A 242 6.43 -18.37 25.30
CA GLN A 242 5.74 -18.62 26.58
C GLN A 242 5.92 -20.06 27.07
N TYR A 243 5.87 -21.05 26.16
CA TYR A 243 6.07 -22.46 26.48
C TYR A 243 7.50 -22.73 26.94
N GLU A 244 8.50 -22.23 26.21
CA GLU A 244 9.93 -22.39 26.57
C GLU A 244 10.23 -21.78 27.94
N LYS A 245 9.69 -20.59 28.23
CA LYS A 245 9.85 -19.96 29.55
C LYS A 245 9.19 -20.75 30.67
N ALA A 246 8.02 -21.32 30.42
CA ALA A 246 7.33 -22.16 31.40
C ALA A 246 8.07 -23.48 31.64
N SER A 247 8.62 -24.10 30.59
CA SER A 247 9.44 -25.31 30.68
C SER A 247 10.72 -25.06 31.47
N ALA A 248 11.46 -23.99 31.16
CA ALA A 248 12.69 -23.61 31.88
C ALA A 248 12.47 -23.25 33.37
N ALA A 249 11.26 -22.94 33.79
CA ALA A 249 10.92 -22.67 35.17
C ALA A 249 10.59 -23.94 35.99
N LEU A 250 10.45 -25.09 35.29
CA LEU A 250 10.18 -26.40 35.89
C LEU A 250 11.46 -27.22 36.08
N ASP A 251 12.54 -26.88 35.38
CA ASP A 251 13.90 -27.45 35.50
C ASP A 251 14.69 -26.69 36.56
#